data_185a43646bf859facb1da46bdbdde564
#
_entry.id   185a43646bf859facb1da46bdbdde564
#
_cell.length_a   1.000
_cell.length_b   1.000
_cell.length_c   1.000
_cell.angle_alpha   90.00
_cell.angle_beta   90.00
_cell.angle_gamma   90.00
#
_symmetry.space_group_name_H-M   'P 1'
#
loop_
_entity.id
_entity.type
_entity.pdbx_description
1 polymer ?
#
loop_
_entity_poly.entity_id
_entity_poly.type
_entity_poly.pdbx_seq_one_letter_code
_entity_poly.pdbx_strand_id
1 'polypeptide(L)'
;MRRAALAVLGAATLLAGACARPEPSAPERRPRPDVLLPRETETIQAFVPRHATLDSLLRANSLKDQLVTEAVNVARAVFDPRQIREGRPYRLVRSLDGLLREFEYQIDTDRFLRIVNVNRDKPDALDARVLPYEKQTELTGIDARIDAGHTSLIEAIDGAGETIALALDLADIFSGQVDFQTELQPGDSFKVFFEKSFHDSQLSNYGAILGASIVVDGRTLTAFRWTDPATGKPAYYDENGRSLKRFFLKSPLKFEPRITSRFSMRRFHPVDHVYRAHLGVDYGAPIGASVVAVANGTVVSAGYSGASGNMVRLTHPGGFETYYLHLSAFGPGIRAGAHVGQGQLIGRVGMTGSATGPHLDYRLKKNGAFVNPLAVHSRQAPGEPIPSTQLAAFTSARNTLLSRLTTVLAEGPRPKPDAVAAAAR
;
A
#
# COMPACT_ATOMS: atom_id res chain seq x y z
N MET A 1 82.54 22.45 6.96
CA MET A 1 83.52 23.48 6.46
C MET A 1 82.76 24.68 5.91
N ARG A 2 83.16 25.91 6.42
CA ARG A 2 82.79 27.29 5.95
C ARG A 2 81.32 27.64 6.18
N ARG A 3 81.00 28.43 7.21
CA ARG A 3 81.25 29.76 7.72
C ARG A 3 80.90 30.86 6.72
N ALA A 4 80.07 31.72 7.27
CA ALA A 4 80.05 33.22 7.19
C ALA A 4 78.87 33.74 6.38
N ALA A 5 78.24 34.88 6.62
CA ALA A 5 78.48 35.95 7.61
C ALA A 5 77.18 36.81 7.72
N LEU A 6 77.04 37.46 8.85
CA LEU A 6 76.09 38.52 9.19
C LEU A 6 76.28 39.76 8.26
N ALA A 7 75.17 40.43 7.93
CA ALA A 7 75.15 41.86 7.65
C ALA A 7 73.90 42.48 8.28
N VAL A 8 74.11 43.27 9.30
CA VAL A 8 73.14 44.17 9.94
C VAL A 8 73.11 45.48 9.14
N LEU A 9 71.92 45.91 8.69
CA LEU A 9 71.69 47.26 8.26
C LEU A 9 70.50 47.84 9.03
N GLY A 10 70.81 48.79 9.90
CA GLY A 10 69.78 49.58 10.60
C GLY A 10 69.09 50.53 9.65
N ALA A 11 67.82 50.68 9.75
CA ALA A 11 67.04 51.74 9.13
C ALA A 11 66.20 52.44 10.20
N ALA A 12 66.46 53.70 10.33
CA ALA A 12 65.80 54.67 11.24
C ALA A 12 64.33 54.84 10.82
N THR A 13 63.42 54.58 11.75
CA THR A 13 61.99 54.87 11.56
C THR A 13 61.68 56.30 12.00
N LEU A 14 61.34 57.15 11.04
CA LEU A 14 60.70 58.45 11.26
C LEU A 14 59.25 58.23 11.70
N LEU A 15 58.87 58.59 12.91
CA LEU A 15 57.51 58.69 13.40
C LEU A 15 56.83 59.92 12.76
N ALA A 16 55.98 59.68 11.77
CA ALA A 16 55.04 60.70 11.31
C ALA A 16 53.70 60.45 12.08
N GLY A 17 53.41 61.31 13.03
CA GLY A 17 52.16 61.39 13.73
C GLY A 17 51.03 61.81 12.79
N ALA A 18 50.24 60.87 12.30
CA ALA A 18 49.01 61.19 11.62
C ALA A 18 47.89 61.32 12.65
N CYS A 19 47.37 62.53 12.83
CA CYS A 19 46.11 62.78 13.55
C CYS A 19 44.97 62.12 12.80
N ALA A 20 44.57 60.91 13.23
CA ALA A 20 43.34 60.28 12.76
C ALA A 20 42.13 61.05 13.32
N ARG A 21 41.36 61.67 12.43
CA ARG A 21 40.05 62.20 12.76
C ARG A 21 39.13 60.99 13.12
N PRO A 22 38.38 61.08 14.24
CA PRO A 22 37.37 60.01 14.50
C PRO A 22 36.34 60.06 13.40
N GLU A 23 36.15 58.92 12.71
CA GLU A 23 35.01 58.73 11.81
C GLU A 23 33.67 58.87 12.61
N PRO A 24 32.67 59.56 12.05
CA PRO A 24 31.38 59.69 12.71
C PRO A 24 30.80 58.32 12.83
N SER A 25 30.58 57.85 14.06
CA SER A 25 29.84 56.59 14.34
C SER A 25 28.52 56.59 13.59
N ALA A 26 28.28 55.55 12.79
CA ALA A 26 27.00 55.36 12.12
C ALA A 26 25.87 55.45 13.17
N PRO A 27 24.78 56.15 12.87
CA PRO A 27 23.67 56.28 13.82
C PRO A 27 23.15 54.89 14.21
N GLU A 28 23.19 54.54 15.50
CA GLU A 28 22.56 53.37 16.05
C GLU A 28 21.11 53.31 15.54
N ARG A 29 20.82 52.34 14.67
CA ARG A 29 19.44 52.04 14.28
C ARG A 29 18.71 51.56 15.53
N ARG A 30 17.98 52.48 16.17
CA ARG A 30 17.03 52.09 17.20
C ARG A 30 16.13 50.98 16.61
N PRO A 31 15.99 49.83 17.28
CA PRO A 31 15.07 48.82 16.83
C PRO A 31 13.68 49.46 16.73
N ARG A 32 13.10 49.41 15.53
CA ARG A 32 11.73 49.84 15.34
C ARG A 32 10.88 48.93 16.21
N PRO A 33 9.99 49.49 17.06
CA PRO A 33 9.08 48.62 17.80
C PRO A 33 8.32 47.77 16.78
N ASP A 34 8.27 46.45 17.00
CA ASP A 34 7.45 45.55 16.21
C ASP A 34 6.00 46.05 16.31
N VAL A 35 5.43 46.46 15.21
CA VAL A 35 4.02 46.82 15.13
C VAL A 35 3.25 45.49 15.14
N LEU A 36 2.80 45.08 16.32
CA LEU A 36 1.89 43.95 16.47
C LEU A 36 0.56 44.38 15.87
N LEU A 37 0.30 43.99 14.63
CA LEU A 37 -1.00 44.13 14.03
C LEU A 37 -1.97 43.24 14.82
N PRO A 38 -3.18 43.74 15.19
CA PRO A 38 -4.18 42.95 15.88
C PRO A 38 -4.52 41.72 15.02
N ARG A 39 -4.59 40.54 15.63
CA ARG A 39 -5.01 39.32 14.94
C ARG A 39 -6.45 39.47 14.49
N GLU A 40 -6.69 39.48 13.20
CA GLU A 40 -8.06 39.56 12.63
C GLU A 40 -8.76 38.20 12.62
N THR A 41 -7.99 37.12 12.76
CA THR A 41 -8.48 35.74 12.68
C THR A 41 -7.95 34.88 13.81
N GLU A 42 -8.71 33.88 14.15
CA GLU A 42 -8.36 32.81 15.08
C GLU A 42 -8.26 31.47 14.31
N THR A 43 -7.24 30.68 14.62
CA THR A 43 -7.07 29.31 14.07
C THR A 43 -7.29 28.30 15.17
N ILE A 44 -8.22 27.38 14.95
CA ILE A 44 -8.57 26.28 15.84
C ILE A 44 -8.11 24.98 15.17
N GLN A 45 -7.29 24.19 15.87
CA GLN A 45 -6.89 22.86 15.46
C GLN A 45 -7.38 21.87 16.53
N ALA A 46 -8.19 20.91 16.14
CA ALA A 46 -8.80 19.98 17.07
C ALA A 46 -9.18 18.67 16.37
N PHE A 47 -9.72 17.73 17.14
CA PHE A 47 -10.26 16.47 16.64
C PHE A 47 -11.78 16.50 16.68
N VAL A 48 -12.41 15.82 15.72
CA VAL A 48 -13.87 15.69 15.66
C VAL A 48 -14.38 14.94 16.90
N PRO A 49 -15.30 15.54 17.69
CA PRO A 49 -15.88 14.89 18.86
C PRO A 49 -16.81 13.72 18.48
N ARG A 50 -17.15 12.91 19.49
CA ARG A 50 -18.14 11.83 19.34
C ARG A 50 -19.48 12.37 18.84
N HIS A 51 -20.07 11.65 17.88
CA HIS A 51 -21.38 11.95 17.30
C HIS A 51 -21.52 13.35 16.65
N ALA A 52 -20.39 14.04 16.40
CA ALA A 52 -20.42 15.32 15.72
C ALA A 52 -20.77 15.17 14.24
N THR A 53 -21.58 16.09 13.74
CA THR A 53 -21.82 16.31 12.32
C THR A 53 -21.06 17.56 11.88
N LEU A 54 -20.90 17.80 10.57
CA LEU A 54 -20.28 19.03 10.08
C LEU A 54 -21.01 20.27 10.62
N ASP A 55 -22.34 20.26 10.62
CA ASP A 55 -23.16 21.33 11.16
C ASP A 55 -22.86 21.57 12.64
N SER A 56 -22.96 20.53 13.48
CA SER A 56 -22.72 20.67 14.93
C SER A 56 -21.28 21.08 15.25
N LEU A 57 -20.33 20.63 14.47
CA LEU A 57 -18.91 20.98 14.63
C LEU A 57 -18.68 22.46 14.36
N LEU A 58 -19.23 22.99 13.27
CA LEU A 58 -19.08 24.39 12.89
C LEU A 58 -19.81 25.32 13.90
N ARG A 59 -21.00 24.94 14.37
CA ARG A 59 -21.75 25.67 15.43
C ARG A 59 -21.01 25.69 16.75
N ALA A 60 -20.46 24.56 17.18
CA ALA A 60 -19.66 24.47 18.40
C ALA A 60 -18.43 25.39 18.39
N ASN A 61 -17.94 25.75 17.21
CA ASN A 61 -16.86 26.71 17.01
C ASN A 61 -17.36 28.16 16.78
N SER A 62 -18.59 28.48 17.22
CA SER A 62 -19.16 29.84 17.23
C SER A 62 -19.23 30.53 15.86
N LEU A 63 -19.42 29.78 14.79
CA LEU A 63 -19.74 30.34 13.48
C LEU A 63 -21.20 30.79 13.43
N LYS A 64 -21.49 31.83 12.65
CA LYS A 64 -22.86 32.32 12.43
C LYS A 64 -23.71 31.26 11.73
N ASP A 65 -24.94 31.05 12.17
CA ASP A 65 -25.88 30.02 11.70
C ASP A 65 -26.06 29.98 10.18
N GLN A 66 -26.19 31.16 9.56
CA GLN A 66 -26.32 31.26 8.11
C GLN A 66 -25.11 30.70 7.38
N LEU A 67 -23.89 30.99 7.88
CA LEU A 67 -22.62 30.47 7.27
C LEU A 67 -22.44 28.99 7.49
N VAL A 68 -22.90 28.45 8.63
CA VAL A 68 -22.90 27.01 8.88
C VAL A 68 -23.78 26.30 7.84
N THR A 69 -24.97 26.81 7.60
CA THR A 69 -25.90 26.25 6.61
C THR A 69 -25.26 26.27 5.21
N GLU A 70 -24.64 27.39 4.82
CA GLU A 70 -23.97 27.50 3.50
C GLU A 70 -22.78 26.60 3.41
N ALA A 71 -21.91 26.52 4.44
CA ALA A 71 -20.75 25.62 4.47
C ALA A 71 -21.16 24.14 4.31
N VAL A 72 -22.26 23.72 4.94
CA VAL A 72 -22.80 22.37 4.80
C VAL A 72 -23.34 22.15 3.37
N ASN A 73 -23.99 23.15 2.78
CA ASN A 73 -24.54 23.06 1.41
C ASN A 73 -23.42 22.91 0.37
N VAL A 74 -22.39 23.76 0.41
CA VAL A 74 -21.26 23.65 -0.54
C VAL A 74 -20.47 22.36 -0.33
N ALA A 75 -20.31 21.91 0.92
CA ALA A 75 -19.66 20.65 1.20
C ALA A 75 -20.40 19.46 0.57
N ARG A 76 -21.73 19.43 0.60
CA ARG A 76 -22.54 18.33 0.03
C ARG A 76 -22.31 18.09 -1.45
N ALA A 77 -21.87 19.09 -2.19
CA ALA A 77 -21.59 18.97 -3.61
C ALA A 77 -20.34 18.09 -3.91
N VAL A 78 -19.42 17.97 -2.94
CA VAL A 78 -18.11 17.30 -3.14
C VAL A 78 -17.85 16.20 -2.11
N PHE A 79 -18.53 16.22 -0.96
CA PHE A 79 -18.35 15.28 0.14
C PHE A 79 -19.65 15.08 0.89
N ASP A 80 -20.02 13.84 1.25
CA ASP A 80 -21.19 13.60 2.11
C ASP A 80 -20.88 13.99 3.57
N PRO A 81 -21.47 15.07 4.12
CA PRO A 81 -21.17 15.53 5.48
C PRO A 81 -21.49 14.52 6.59
N ARG A 82 -22.28 13.46 6.28
CA ARG A 82 -22.55 12.36 7.21
C ARG A 82 -21.37 11.39 7.37
N GLN A 83 -20.35 11.49 6.51
CA GLN A 83 -19.14 10.68 6.56
C GLN A 83 -18.06 11.30 7.46
N ILE A 84 -18.33 12.41 8.12
CA ILE A 84 -17.43 12.94 9.15
C ILE A 84 -17.32 11.92 10.29
N ARG A 85 -16.06 11.62 10.68
CA ARG A 85 -15.74 10.57 11.66
C ARG A 85 -15.08 11.16 12.90
N GLU A 86 -15.49 10.66 14.05
CA GLU A 86 -14.85 10.90 15.34
C GLU A 86 -13.33 10.69 15.28
N GLY A 87 -12.58 11.51 16.00
CA GLY A 87 -11.14 11.40 16.13
C GLY A 87 -10.32 11.87 14.92
N ARG A 88 -10.96 12.29 13.83
CA ARG A 88 -10.24 12.89 12.70
C ARG A 88 -9.89 14.34 12.99
N PRO A 89 -8.67 14.79 12.64
CA PRO A 89 -8.28 16.18 12.84
C PRO A 89 -9.02 17.12 11.88
N TYR A 90 -9.27 18.31 12.36
CA TYR A 90 -9.74 19.44 11.55
C TYR A 90 -9.02 20.72 11.93
N ARG A 91 -8.95 21.65 10.99
CA ARG A 91 -8.45 23.01 11.16
C ARG A 91 -9.55 24.00 10.74
N LEU A 92 -9.84 24.94 11.59
CA LEU A 92 -10.81 26.02 11.33
C LEU A 92 -10.12 27.37 11.50
N VAL A 93 -10.22 28.21 10.50
CA VAL A 93 -9.84 29.61 10.55
C VAL A 93 -11.11 30.45 10.48
N ARG A 94 -11.34 31.25 11.50
CA ARG A 94 -12.47 32.16 11.57
C ARG A 94 -12.01 33.58 11.91
N SER A 95 -12.79 34.60 11.54
CA SER A 95 -12.60 35.94 12.05
C SER A 95 -13.12 36.05 13.49
N LEU A 96 -12.71 37.09 14.22
CA LEU A 96 -13.13 37.30 15.61
C LEU A 96 -14.65 37.54 15.75
N ASP A 97 -15.30 38.01 14.69
CA ASP A 97 -16.75 38.18 14.61
C ASP A 97 -17.54 36.95 14.11
N GLY A 98 -16.87 35.79 14.04
CA GLY A 98 -17.47 34.49 13.74
C GLY A 98 -17.72 34.21 12.24
N LEU A 99 -16.99 34.84 11.34
CA LEU A 99 -17.04 34.53 9.91
C LEU A 99 -16.09 33.41 9.56
N LEU A 100 -16.53 32.41 8.77
CA LEU A 100 -15.69 31.35 8.24
C LEU A 100 -14.71 31.91 7.22
N ARG A 101 -13.42 31.66 7.41
CA ARG A 101 -12.36 31.95 6.45
C ARG A 101 -11.89 30.69 5.75
N GLU A 102 -11.66 29.64 6.52
CA GLU A 102 -11.22 28.34 6.02
C GLU A 102 -11.60 27.23 6.99
N PHE A 103 -11.99 26.10 6.46
CA PHE A 103 -12.18 24.86 7.21
C PHE A 103 -11.53 23.72 6.44
N GLU A 104 -10.71 22.94 7.12
CA GLU A 104 -10.10 21.74 6.59
C GLU A 104 -10.45 20.56 7.50
N TYR A 105 -10.83 19.44 6.89
CA TYR A 105 -11.16 18.21 7.59
C TYR A 105 -10.46 17.03 6.90
N GLN A 106 -9.70 16.24 7.65
CA GLN A 106 -9.04 15.04 7.15
C GLN A 106 -10.06 13.93 6.85
N ILE A 107 -10.29 13.65 5.59
CA ILE A 107 -11.17 12.55 5.15
C ILE A 107 -10.46 11.20 5.37
N ASP A 108 -9.24 11.08 4.86
CA ASP A 108 -8.39 9.89 4.97
C ASP A 108 -6.91 10.31 4.95
N THR A 109 -6.01 9.37 4.78
CA THR A 109 -4.56 9.64 4.70
C THR A 109 -4.13 10.31 3.39
N ASP A 110 -5.03 10.38 2.41
CA ASP A 110 -4.74 10.86 1.06
C ASP A 110 -5.41 12.18 0.75
N ARG A 111 -6.54 12.49 1.40
CA ARG A 111 -7.43 13.58 1.00
C ARG A 111 -8.02 14.32 2.20
N PHE A 112 -8.29 15.59 1.99
CA PHE A 112 -9.02 16.44 2.94
C PHE A 112 -10.13 17.25 2.25
N LEU A 113 -11.18 17.54 2.99
CA LEU A 113 -12.19 18.51 2.60
C LEU A 113 -11.68 19.89 2.99
N ARG A 114 -11.71 20.83 2.05
CA ARG A 114 -11.42 22.24 2.26
C ARG A 114 -12.65 23.07 1.90
N ILE A 115 -13.09 23.91 2.83
CA ILE A 115 -14.11 24.93 2.61
C ILE A 115 -13.45 26.27 2.83
N VAL A 116 -13.52 27.18 1.86
CA VAL A 116 -12.85 28.47 1.94
C VAL A 116 -13.79 29.59 1.52
N ASN A 117 -13.71 30.73 2.20
CA ASN A 117 -14.36 31.95 1.75
C ASN A 117 -13.53 32.56 0.59
N VAL A 118 -14.10 32.58 -0.60
CA VAL A 118 -13.44 33.07 -1.83
C VAL A 118 -13.56 34.56 -2.04
N ASN A 119 -14.40 35.25 -1.24
CA ASN A 119 -14.55 36.70 -1.30
C ASN A 119 -14.77 37.27 0.11
N ARG A 120 -13.77 38.00 0.62
CA ARG A 120 -13.78 38.56 1.98
C ARG A 120 -14.93 39.55 2.23
N ASP A 121 -15.42 40.23 1.19
CA ASP A 121 -16.53 41.20 1.27
C ASP A 121 -17.89 40.53 1.27
N LYS A 122 -17.95 39.22 0.91
CA LYS A 122 -19.16 38.39 0.91
C LYS A 122 -18.92 37.18 1.79
N PRO A 123 -19.35 37.19 3.05
CA PRO A 123 -19.11 36.11 4.00
C PRO A 123 -19.67 34.75 3.57
N ASP A 124 -20.75 34.76 2.79
CA ASP A 124 -21.45 33.60 2.24
C ASP A 124 -20.83 33.06 0.92
N ALA A 125 -19.86 33.75 0.33
CA ALA A 125 -19.16 33.28 -0.85
C ALA A 125 -18.19 32.15 -0.48
N LEU A 126 -18.72 30.95 -0.21
CA LEU A 126 -17.97 29.75 0.18
C LEU A 126 -17.78 28.83 -1.03
N ASP A 127 -16.60 28.25 -1.15
CA ASP A 127 -16.28 27.17 -2.09
C ASP A 127 -15.78 25.95 -1.30
N ALA A 128 -16.14 24.74 -1.77
CA ALA A 128 -15.71 23.51 -1.14
C ALA A 128 -15.06 22.59 -2.16
N ARG A 129 -13.94 21.96 -1.77
CA ARG A 129 -13.21 21.00 -2.60
C ARG A 129 -12.69 19.86 -1.74
N VAL A 130 -12.62 18.68 -2.33
CA VAL A 130 -11.83 17.58 -1.82
C VAL A 130 -10.47 17.62 -2.53
N LEU A 131 -9.41 17.82 -1.77
CA LEU A 131 -8.06 17.98 -2.27
C LEU A 131 -7.16 16.85 -1.78
N PRO A 132 -6.20 16.39 -2.59
CA PRO A 132 -5.18 15.49 -2.11
C PRO A 132 -4.18 16.24 -1.22
N TYR A 133 -3.63 15.56 -0.22
CA TYR A 133 -2.46 16.05 0.50
C TYR A 133 -1.24 16.05 -0.42
N GLU A 134 -0.43 17.11 -0.32
CA GLU A 134 0.92 17.06 -0.87
C GLU A 134 1.76 16.11 -0.01
N LYS A 135 2.31 15.08 -0.65
CA LYS A 135 3.11 14.05 0.00
C LYS A 135 4.53 14.08 -0.51
N GLN A 136 5.45 13.92 0.40
CA GLN A 136 6.85 13.67 0.08
C GLN A 136 7.07 12.16 0.09
N THR A 137 7.60 11.63 -1.01
CA THR A 137 7.92 10.20 -1.11
C THR A 137 9.42 10.00 -0.91
N GLU A 138 9.77 9.17 0.05
CA GLU A 138 11.13 8.78 0.35
C GLU A 138 11.35 7.29 0.06
N LEU A 139 12.56 6.96 -0.38
CA LEU A 139 13.00 5.59 -0.55
C LEU A 139 13.62 5.10 0.75
N THR A 140 13.17 3.96 1.24
CA THR A 140 13.60 3.38 2.52
C THR A 140 14.01 1.93 2.31
N GLY A 141 15.05 1.50 3.03
CA GLY A 141 15.49 0.10 3.07
C GLY A 141 15.51 -0.41 4.51
N ILE A 142 15.13 -1.66 4.71
CA ILE A 142 15.25 -2.36 5.98
C ILE A 142 15.96 -3.71 5.82
N ASP A 143 16.62 -4.15 6.89
CA ASP A 143 17.15 -5.51 7.09
C ASP A 143 16.51 -6.06 8.38
N ALA A 144 15.65 -7.06 8.25
CA ALA A 144 14.92 -7.68 9.35
C ALA A 144 15.26 -9.18 9.42
N ARG A 145 15.17 -9.77 10.61
CA ARG A 145 15.54 -11.18 10.82
C ARG A 145 14.56 -11.88 11.75
N ILE A 146 14.40 -13.19 11.53
CA ILE A 146 13.73 -14.09 12.45
C ILE A 146 14.75 -14.53 13.51
N ASP A 147 14.42 -14.27 14.77
CA ASP A 147 15.22 -14.65 15.94
C ASP A 147 14.31 -15.02 17.12
N ALA A 148 14.89 -15.19 18.30
CA ALA A 148 14.13 -15.55 19.51
C ALA A 148 13.13 -14.45 19.95
N GLY A 149 13.37 -13.19 19.61
CA GLY A 149 12.49 -12.06 19.92
C GLY A 149 11.48 -11.73 18.81
N HIS A 150 11.72 -12.22 17.60
CA HIS A 150 10.90 -11.96 16.40
C HIS A 150 10.69 -13.27 15.65
N THR A 151 9.63 -13.99 16.01
CA THR A 151 9.37 -15.36 15.53
C THR A 151 8.55 -15.43 14.26
N SER A 152 8.03 -14.29 13.81
CA SER A 152 7.19 -14.16 12.60
C SER A 152 7.66 -13.02 11.72
N LEU A 153 7.24 -13.05 10.45
CA LEU A 153 7.48 -11.94 9.50
C LEU A 153 6.97 -10.61 10.07
N ILE A 154 5.79 -10.59 10.67
CA ILE A 154 5.20 -9.38 11.25
C ILE A 154 6.07 -8.83 12.36
N GLU A 155 6.50 -9.67 13.30
CA GLU A 155 7.37 -9.26 14.42
C GLU A 155 8.75 -8.79 13.94
N ALA A 156 9.33 -9.46 12.92
CA ALA A 156 10.61 -9.05 12.36
C ALA A 156 10.53 -7.69 11.64
N ILE A 157 9.46 -7.41 10.95
CA ILE A 157 9.22 -6.11 10.27
C ILE A 157 8.91 -5.02 11.31
N ASP A 158 8.13 -5.32 12.35
CA ASP A 158 7.85 -4.40 13.47
C ASP A 158 9.14 -4.06 14.24
N GLY A 159 9.97 -5.06 14.51
CA GLY A 159 11.30 -4.88 15.12
C GLY A 159 12.24 -4.02 14.29
N ALA A 160 12.08 -3.97 12.97
CA ALA A 160 12.79 -3.06 12.08
C ALA A 160 12.16 -1.65 12.02
N GLY A 161 11.11 -1.37 12.81
CA GLY A 161 10.46 -0.07 12.93
C GLY A 161 9.38 0.19 11.87
N GLU A 162 8.91 -0.85 11.18
CA GLU A 162 7.89 -0.77 10.16
C GLU A 162 6.57 -1.42 10.62
N THR A 163 5.50 -1.24 9.87
CA THR A 163 4.18 -1.72 10.28
C THR A 163 3.80 -3.03 9.59
N ILE A 164 2.76 -3.69 10.14
CA ILE A 164 2.14 -4.89 9.57
C ILE A 164 1.78 -4.73 8.08
N ALA A 165 1.46 -3.52 7.61
CA ALA A 165 1.12 -3.29 6.20
C ALA A 165 2.26 -3.70 5.27
N LEU A 166 3.52 -3.32 5.58
CA LEU A 166 4.69 -3.71 4.79
C LEU A 166 4.92 -5.24 4.84
N ALA A 167 4.70 -5.87 6.01
CA ALA A 167 4.82 -7.31 6.14
C ALA A 167 3.81 -8.06 5.27
N LEU A 168 2.56 -7.58 5.22
CA LEU A 168 1.52 -8.18 4.38
C LEU A 168 1.82 -8.01 2.88
N ASP A 169 2.29 -6.84 2.45
CA ASP A 169 2.69 -6.59 1.07
C ASP A 169 3.87 -7.48 0.66
N LEU A 170 4.86 -7.65 1.54
CA LEU A 170 5.99 -8.57 1.31
C LEU A 170 5.52 -10.02 1.22
N ALA A 171 4.65 -10.44 2.12
CA ALA A 171 4.07 -11.78 2.11
C ALA A 171 3.27 -12.05 0.82
N ASP A 172 2.52 -11.07 0.32
CA ASP A 172 1.78 -11.21 -0.96
C ASP A 172 2.73 -11.42 -2.13
N ILE A 173 3.83 -10.66 -2.21
CA ILE A 173 4.83 -10.78 -3.27
C ILE A 173 5.42 -12.20 -3.35
N PHE A 174 5.80 -12.78 -2.20
CA PHE A 174 6.43 -14.10 -2.12
C PHE A 174 5.46 -15.24 -1.81
N SER A 175 4.15 -14.98 -1.69
CA SER A 175 3.11 -15.99 -1.36
C SER A 175 3.13 -17.21 -2.27
N GLY A 176 3.71 -17.04 -3.46
CA GLY A 176 3.95 -18.08 -4.44
C GLY A 176 5.09 -19.03 -4.07
N GLN A 177 6.04 -18.64 -3.25
CA GLN A 177 7.31 -19.34 -3.04
C GLN A 177 7.53 -19.74 -1.59
N VAL A 178 6.98 -18.98 -0.64
CA VAL A 178 7.15 -19.20 0.80
C VAL A 178 5.80 -19.21 1.50
N ASP A 179 5.61 -20.15 2.40
CA ASP A 179 4.55 -20.13 3.40
C ASP A 179 5.10 -19.48 4.68
N PHE A 180 4.84 -18.19 4.84
CA PHE A 180 5.33 -17.41 5.98
C PHE A 180 4.74 -17.83 7.34
N GLN A 181 3.74 -18.71 7.37
CA GLN A 181 3.16 -19.21 8.62
C GLN A 181 3.88 -20.47 9.12
N THR A 182 4.47 -21.24 8.21
CA THR A 182 4.98 -22.58 8.56
C THR A 182 6.44 -22.81 8.19
N GLU A 183 7.03 -22.03 7.28
CA GLU A 183 8.38 -22.26 6.76
C GLU A 183 9.46 -21.39 7.42
N LEU A 184 9.08 -20.34 8.19
CA LEU A 184 10.04 -19.43 8.80
C LEU A 184 10.78 -20.08 9.99
N GLN A 185 12.10 -19.87 10.03
CA GLN A 185 12.99 -20.41 11.08
C GLN A 185 13.94 -19.32 11.60
N PRO A 186 14.44 -19.44 12.83
CA PRO A 186 15.49 -18.56 13.34
C PRO A 186 16.71 -18.55 12.41
N GLY A 187 17.15 -17.36 12.03
CA GLY A 187 18.22 -17.13 11.06
C GLY A 187 17.75 -16.66 9.70
N ASP A 188 16.45 -16.82 9.37
CA ASP A 188 15.88 -16.26 8.16
C ASP A 188 15.93 -14.74 8.18
N SER A 189 16.05 -14.11 7.00
CA SER A 189 16.22 -12.65 6.91
C SER A 189 15.52 -12.05 5.71
N PHE A 190 15.17 -10.76 5.84
CA PHE A 190 14.40 -10.00 4.87
C PHE A 190 15.05 -8.65 4.64
N LYS A 191 15.50 -8.38 3.41
CA LYS A 191 15.94 -7.05 2.95
C LYS A 191 14.87 -6.50 2.02
N VAL A 192 14.29 -5.35 2.38
CA VAL A 192 13.19 -4.77 1.62
C VAL A 192 13.50 -3.33 1.29
N PHE A 193 13.29 -2.96 0.03
CA PHE A 193 13.46 -1.61 -0.50
C PHE A 193 12.11 -1.11 -1.03
N PHE A 194 11.61 -0.02 -0.48
CA PHE A 194 10.25 0.43 -0.69
C PHE A 194 10.11 1.94 -0.56
N GLU A 195 8.98 2.45 -0.97
CA GLU A 195 8.62 3.85 -0.87
C GLU A 195 7.80 4.11 0.40
N LYS A 196 8.08 5.22 1.07
CA LYS A 196 7.26 5.80 2.13
C LYS A 196 6.76 7.17 1.72
N SER A 197 5.49 7.44 1.95
CA SER A 197 4.92 8.77 1.73
C SER A 197 4.62 9.44 3.05
N PHE A 198 5.09 10.68 3.18
CA PHE A 198 4.93 11.52 4.37
C PHE A 198 4.08 12.74 4.05
N HIS A 199 3.25 13.14 5.01
CA HIS A 199 2.55 14.41 5.04
C HIS A 199 2.81 15.06 6.40
N ASP A 200 3.25 16.31 6.42
CA ASP A 200 3.63 17.04 7.65
C ASP A 200 4.58 16.23 8.56
N SER A 201 5.59 15.60 7.96
CA SER A 201 6.56 14.74 8.64
C SER A 201 5.98 13.47 9.28
N GLN A 202 4.69 13.18 9.11
CA GLN A 202 4.06 11.94 9.57
C GLN A 202 3.95 10.94 8.43
N LEU A 203 4.20 9.65 8.73
CA LEU A 203 3.99 8.57 7.77
C LEU A 203 2.50 8.53 7.37
N SER A 204 2.24 8.76 6.09
CA SER A 204 0.89 8.71 5.52
C SER A 204 0.54 7.31 5.05
N ASN A 205 1.40 6.72 4.21
CA ASN A 205 1.22 5.36 3.70
C ASN A 205 2.55 4.79 3.16
N TYR A 206 2.55 3.48 2.95
CA TYR A 206 3.59 2.82 2.18
C TYR A 206 3.27 2.94 0.69
N GLY A 207 4.29 3.21 -0.10
CA GLY A 207 4.25 3.09 -1.55
C GLY A 207 4.60 1.67 -2.00
N ALA A 208 5.13 1.53 -3.20
CA ALA A 208 5.48 0.24 -3.73
C ALA A 208 6.75 -0.34 -3.07
N ILE A 209 6.77 -1.65 -2.82
CA ILE A 209 8.03 -2.37 -2.64
C ILE A 209 8.71 -2.41 -4.01
N LEU A 210 9.89 -1.81 -4.12
CA LEU A 210 10.65 -1.74 -5.37
C LEU A 210 11.53 -2.97 -5.57
N GLY A 211 12.04 -3.51 -4.47
CA GLY A 211 12.85 -4.73 -4.47
C GLY A 211 12.88 -5.37 -3.09
N ALA A 212 13.03 -6.67 -3.08
CA ALA A 212 13.23 -7.43 -1.85
C ALA A 212 14.14 -8.63 -2.08
N SER A 213 14.88 -9.00 -1.05
CA SER A 213 15.64 -10.24 -0.98
C SER A 213 15.33 -10.91 0.34
N ILE A 214 14.88 -12.15 0.29
CA ILE A 214 14.58 -12.93 1.48
C ILE A 214 15.43 -14.20 1.50
N VAL A 215 15.90 -14.57 2.66
CA VAL A 215 16.59 -15.85 2.90
C VAL A 215 15.69 -16.68 3.79
N VAL A 216 15.22 -17.81 3.30
CA VAL A 216 14.33 -18.74 4.01
C VAL A 216 14.87 -20.14 3.83
N ASP A 217 15.13 -20.85 4.93
CA ASP A 217 15.73 -22.20 4.93
C ASP A 217 16.99 -22.26 4.05
N GLY A 218 17.90 -21.27 4.18
CA GLY A 218 19.14 -21.14 3.42
C GLY A 218 18.97 -20.81 1.93
N ARG A 219 17.75 -20.69 1.41
CA ARG A 219 17.45 -20.31 0.03
C ARG A 219 17.26 -18.80 -0.08
N THR A 220 18.00 -18.17 -0.98
CA THR A 220 17.79 -16.75 -1.31
C THR A 220 16.74 -16.63 -2.40
N LEU A 221 15.71 -15.84 -2.15
CA LEU A 221 14.67 -15.48 -3.10
C LEU A 221 14.68 -13.97 -3.28
N THR A 222 14.51 -13.49 -4.51
CA THR A 222 14.55 -12.06 -4.83
C THR A 222 13.28 -11.64 -5.55
N ALA A 223 12.90 -10.41 -5.35
CA ALA A 223 11.76 -9.76 -6.02
C ALA A 223 12.16 -8.38 -6.50
N PHE A 224 11.91 -8.07 -7.77
CA PHE A 224 12.11 -6.75 -8.35
C PHE A 224 10.83 -6.30 -9.04
N ARG A 225 10.38 -5.10 -8.69
CA ARG A 225 9.21 -4.49 -9.31
C ARG A 225 9.59 -3.99 -10.70
N TRP A 226 8.85 -4.44 -11.70
CA TRP A 226 8.97 -3.99 -13.08
C TRP A 226 7.61 -3.55 -13.60
N THR A 227 7.56 -2.38 -14.23
CA THR A 227 6.36 -1.91 -14.92
C THR A 227 6.52 -2.20 -16.41
N ASP A 228 5.66 -3.04 -16.95
CA ASP A 228 5.67 -3.36 -18.38
C ASP A 228 5.41 -2.09 -19.21
N PRO A 229 6.35 -1.66 -20.06
CA PRO A 229 6.18 -0.45 -20.86
C PRO A 229 5.00 -0.49 -21.82
N ALA A 230 4.58 -1.69 -22.25
CA ALA A 230 3.47 -1.84 -23.19
C ALA A 230 2.10 -1.70 -22.53
N THR A 231 1.96 -2.18 -21.29
CA THR A 231 0.66 -2.23 -20.60
C THR A 231 0.55 -1.24 -19.45
N GLY A 232 1.68 -0.68 -18.98
CA GLY A 232 1.76 0.17 -17.79
C GLY A 232 1.50 -0.58 -16.47
N LYS A 233 1.39 -1.92 -16.50
CA LYS A 233 1.08 -2.72 -15.32
C LYS A 233 2.36 -3.14 -14.60
N PRO A 234 2.44 -2.89 -13.27
CA PRO A 234 3.56 -3.37 -12.47
C PRO A 234 3.37 -4.84 -12.10
N ALA A 235 4.50 -5.58 -12.03
CA ALA A 235 4.56 -6.93 -11.49
C ALA A 235 5.94 -7.18 -10.87
N TYR A 236 6.07 -8.30 -10.15
CA TYR A 236 7.32 -8.68 -9.50
C TYR A 236 7.97 -9.86 -10.22
N TYR A 237 9.28 -9.78 -10.36
CA TYR A 237 10.12 -10.76 -11.06
C TYR A 237 11.35 -11.08 -10.23
N ASP A 238 11.86 -12.31 -10.40
CA ASP A 238 13.16 -12.71 -9.83
C ASP A 238 14.33 -12.01 -10.57
N GLU A 239 15.55 -12.27 -10.12
CA GLU A 239 16.77 -11.71 -10.74
C GLU A 239 16.96 -12.11 -12.21
N ASN A 240 16.28 -13.16 -12.67
CA ASN A 240 16.33 -13.66 -14.05
C ASN A 240 15.15 -13.18 -14.91
N GLY A 241 14.29 -12.33 -14.36
CA GLY A 241 13.09 -11.86 -15.04
C GLY A 241 11.97 -12.90 -15.11
N ARG A 242 11.96 -13.92 -14.24
CA ARG A 242 10.86 -14.86 -14.11
C ARG A 242 9.81 -14.26 -13.17
N SER A 243 8.55 -14.28 -13.57
CA SER A 243 7.47 -13.75 -12.77
C SER A 243 7.32 -14.50 -11.44
N LEU A 244 7.21 -13.74 -10.33
CA LEU A 244 6.90 -14.29 -8.99
C LEU A 244 5.41 -14.61 -8.84
N LYS A 245 4.58 -14.04 -9.71
CA LYS A 245 3.15 -14.33 -9.69
C LYS A 245 2.92 -15.78 -10.09
N ARG A 246 2.27 -16.54 -9.22
CA ARG A 246 1.84 -17.89 -9.58
C ARG A 246 0.77 -17.83 -10.67
N PHE A 247 0.84 -18.75 -11.61
CA PHE A 247 -0.19 -18.88 -12.63
C PHE A 247 -1.56 -19.18 -11.99
N PHE A 248 -1.58 -20.03 -10.96
CA PHE A 248 -2.78 -20.29 -10.15
C PHE A 248 -2.59 -19.91 -8.69
N LEU A 249 -3.64 -19.42 -8.04
CA LEU A 249 -3.72 -19.36 -6.58
C LEU A 249 -3.70 -20.78 -5.99
N LYS A 250 -3.20 -20.92 -4.76
CA LYS A 250 -3.20 -22.21 -4.04
C LYS A 250 -4.63 -22.79 -3.88
N SER A 251 -5.62 -21.92 -3.71
CA SER A 251 -7.02 -22.26 -3.47
C SER A 251 -7.95 -21.25 -4.15
N PRO A 252 -9.15 -21.67 -4.61
CA PRO A 252 -10.20 -20.76 -5.07
C PRO A 252 -10.95 -20.06 -3.92
N LEU A 253 -10.58 -20.29 -2.66
CA LEU A 253 -11.16 -19.66 -1.47
C LEU A 253 -10.13 -18.72 -0.82
N LYS A 254 -10.60 -17.61 -0.23
CA LYS A 254 -9.73 -16.59 0.40
C LYS A 254 -9.17 -16.99 1.78
N PHE A 255 -9.39 -18.23 2.19
CA PHE A 255 -8.87 -18.82 3.42
C PHE A 255 -8.37 -20.23 3.10
N GLU A 256 -7.63 -20.84 4.00
CA GLU A 256 -7.19 -22.23 3.83
C GLU A 256 -8.36 -23.19 4.12
N PRO A 257 -8.93 -23.82 3.08
CA PRO A 257 -10.12 -24.65 3.26
C PRO A 257 -9.74 -26.07 3.63
N ARG A 258 -10.58 -26.70 4.44
CA ARG A 258 -10.50 -28.14 4.67
C ARG A 258 -10.86 -28.88 3.37
N ILE A 259 -9.95 -29.73 2.88
CA ILE A 259 -10.24 -30.65 1.77
C ILE A 259 -11.13 -31.79 2.29
N THR A 260 -12.36 -31.86 1.81
CA THR A 260 -13.33 -32.89 2.20
C THR A 260 -13.30 -34.09 1.25
N SER A 261 -12.91 -33.89 -0.02
CA SER A 261 -12.73 -34.97 -0.99
C SER A 261 -11.60 -34.60 -1.99
N ARG A 262 -10.75 -35.55 -2.29
CA ARG A 262 -9.63 -35.37 -3.23
C ARG A 262 -9.99 -35.87 -4.62
N PHE A 263 -9.25 -35.37 -5.63
CA PHE A 263 -9.30 -35.90 -7.00
C PHE A 263 -8.96 -37.38 -7.04
N SER A 264 -9.79 -38.17 -7.74
CA SER A 264 -9.58 -39.62 -7.92
C SER A 264 -10.26 -40.08 -9.19
N MET A 265 -9.56 -40.84 -10.02
CA MET A 265 -10.17 -41.49 -11.19
C MET A 265 -11.07 -42.68 -10.81
N ARG A 266 -10.93 -43.21 -9.60
CA ARG A 266 -11.70 -44.34 -9.11
C ARG A 266 -11.96 -44.17 -7.60
N ARG A 267 -13.13 -43.62 -7.25
CA ARG A 267 -13.58 -43.43 -5.85
C ARG A 267 -14.85 -44.26 -5.62
N PHE A 268 -14.92 -44.98 -4.51
CA PHE A 268 -16.14 -45.60 -4.06
C PHE A 268 -17.16 -44.53 -3.64
N HIS A 269 -18.32 -44.49 -4.31
CA HIS A 269 -19.36 -43.49 -3.99
C HIS A 269 -20.19 -44.01 -2.82
N PRO A 270 -20.23 -43.32 -1.67
CA PRO A 270 -20.83 -43.89 -0.44
C PRO A 270 -22.35 -44.02 -0.50
N VAL A 271 -23.02 -43.29 -1.40
CA VAL A 271 -24.48 -43.34 -1.55
C VAL A 271 -24.90 -44.36 -2.60
N ASP A 272 -24.22 -44.39 -3.75
CA ASP A 272 -24.62 -45.27 -4.86
C ASP A 272 -23.92 -46.62 -4.81
N HIS A 273 -22.99 -46.83 -3.87
CA HIS A 273 -22.18 -48.04 -3.70
C HIS A 273 -21.44 -48.49 -4.97
N VAL A 274 -21.14 -47.56 -5.87
CA VAL A 274 -20.42 -47.82 -7.12
C VAL A 274 -19.13 -47.01 -7.18
N TYR A 275 -18.18 -47.49 -7.96
CA TYR A 275 -16.96 -46.73 -8.22
C TYR A 275 -17.22 -45.66 -9.28
N ARG A 276 -17.02 -44.40 -8.93
CA ARG A 276 -17.11 -43.27 -9.85
C ARG A 276 -15.87 -42.40 -9.73
N ALA A 277 -15.49 -41.74 -10.82
CA ALA A 277 -14.43 -40.74 -10.79
C ALA A 277 -14.91 -39.47 -10.05
N HIS A 278 -14.07 -38.93 -9.19
CA HIS A 278 -14.19 -37.57 -8.67
C HIS A 278 -13.16 -36.69 -9.37
N LEU A 279 -13.61 -35.92 -10.36
CA LEU A 279 -12.75 -35.17 -11.29
C LEU A 279 -12.36 -33.78 -10.75
N GLY A 280 -12.49 -33.57 -9.44
CA GLY A 280 -12.20 -32.32 -8.75
C GLY A 280 -11.65 -32.51 -7.35
N VAL A 281 -11.60 -31.40 -6.62
CA VAL A 281 -11.32 -31.34 -5.20
C VAL A 281 -12.48 -30.62 -4.52
N ASP A 282 -13.05 -31.24 -3.51
CA ASP A 282 -14.11 -30.64 -2.71
C ASP A 282 -13.49 -29.89 -1.52
N TYR A 283 -13.76 -28.62 -1.46
CA TYR A 283 -13.37 -27.74 -0.37
C TYR A 283 -14.57 -27.46 0.54
N GLY A 284 -14.53 -27.98 1.77
CA GLY A 284 -15.55 -27.68 2.79
C GLY A 284 -15.51 -26.20 3.18
N ALA A 285 -16.64 -25.52 3.00
CA ALA A 285 -16.75 -24.10 3.31
C ALA A 285 -18.21 -23.73 3.60
N PRO A 286 -18.47 -22.71 4.44
CA PRO A 286 -19.85 -22.27 4.72
C PRO A 286 -20.50 -21.66 3.48
N ILE A 287 -21.83 -21.79 3.41
CA ILE A 287 -22.63 -21.14 2.36
C ILE A 287 -22.34 -19.63 2.40
N GLY A 288 -22.16 -19.03 1.21
CA GLY A 288 -21.86 -17.59 1.08
C GLY A 288 -20.38 -17.23 1.13
N ALA A 289 -19.47 -18.17 1.47
CA ALA A 289 -18.03 -17.94 1.40
C ALA A 289 -17.61 -17.51 -0.02
N SER A 290 -16.70 -16.56 -0.12
CA SER A 290 -16.25 -15.99 -1.39
C SER A 290 -15.44 -17.00 -2.21
N VAL A 291 -15.85 -17.22 -3.46
CA VAL A 291 -15.13 -18.01 -4.46
C VAL A 291 -14.48 -17.08 -5.46
N VAL A 292 -13.16 -17.24 -5.67
CA VAL A 292 -12.37 -16.37 -6.55
C VAL A 292 -11.78 -17.15 -7.73
N ALA A 293 -11.54 -16.44 -8.84
CA ALA A 293 -10.83 -17.00 -9.99
C ALA A 293 -9.38 -17.32 -9.60
N VAL A 294 -8.95 -18.57 -9.79
CA VAL A 294 -7.59 -19.00 -9.42
C VAL A 294 -6.51 -18.45 -10.34
N ALA A 295 -6.86 -17.98 -11.54
CA ALA A 295 -5.97 -17.37 -12.53
C ALA A 295 -6.73 -16.34 -13.38
N ASN A 296 -5.98 -15.49 -14.11
CA ASN A 296 -6.58 -14.64 -15.14
C ASN A 296 -7.24 -15.51 -16.20
N GLY A 297 -8.41 -15.12 -16.69
CA GLY A 297 -9.11 -15.91 -17.68
C GLY A 297 -10.36 -15.24 -18.25
N THR A 298 -11.08 -16.00 -19.06
CA THR A 298 -12.35 -15.58 -19.64
C THR A 298 -13.45 -16.55 -19.22
N VAL A 299 -14.60 -16.03 -18.84
CA VAL A 299 -15.77 -16.83 -18.48
C VAL A 299 -16.32 -17.49 -19.75
N VAL A 300 -16.30 -18.81 -19.78
CA VAL A 300 -16.93 -19.62 -20.84
C VAL A 300 -18.42 -19.73 -20.61
N SER A 301 -18.81 -20.01 -19.36
CA SER A 301 -20.22 -20.10 -18.96
C SER A 301 -20.39 -19.79 -17.46
N ALA A 302 -21.52 -19.20 -17.14
CA ALA A 302 -22.00 -19.02 -15.76
C ALA A 302 -23.50 -19.28 -15.76
N GLY A 303 -23.97 -20.31 -15.01
CA GLY A 303 -25.38 -20.72 -14.99
C GLY A 303 -25.60 -22.04 -14.27
N TYR A 304 -26.85 -22.44 -14.21
CA TYR A 304 -27.23 -23.75 -13.64
C TYR A 304 -26.94 -24.87 -14.63
N SER A 305 -26.30 -25.94 -14.18
CA SER A 305 -25.85 -27.07 -15.01
C SER A 305 -26.16 -28.43 -14.33
N GLY A 306 -27.44 -28.79 -14.22
CA GLY A 306 -27.89 -30.08 -13.71
C GLY A 306 -27.26 -30.48 -12.38
N ALA A 307 -26.61 -31.64 -12.33
CA ALA A 307 -25.93 -32.14 -11.13
C ALA A 307 -24.85 -31.22 -10.57
N SER A 308 -24.23 -30.37 -11.40
CA SER A 308 -23.22 -29.39 -10.98
C SER A 308 -23.81 -28.17 -10.27
N GLY A 309 -25.15 -28.00 -10.29
CA GLY A 309 -25.79 -26.80 -9.74
C GLY A 309 -25.40 -25.52 -10.48
N ASN A 310 -25.36 -24.40 -9.78
CA ASN A 310 -24.81 -23.18 -10.31
C ASN A 310 -23.30 -23.34 -10.46
N MET A 311 -22.81 -23.11 -11.67
CA MET A 311 -21.42 -23.36 -12.04
C MET A 311 -20.85 -22.18 -12.83
N VAL A 312 -19.60 -21.83 -12.55
CA VAL A 312 -18.77 -20.97 -13.39
C VAL A 312 -17.68 -21.83 -14.03
N ARG A 313 -17.48 -21.64 -15.34
CA ARG A 313 -16.38 -22.23 -16.11
C ARG A 313 -15.53 -21.12 -16.70
N LEU A 314 -14.23 -21.17 -16.46
CA LEU A 314 -13.25 -20.24 -17.01
C LEU A 314 -12.29 -20.98 -17.94
N THR A 315 -11.83 -20.28 -18.98
CA THR A 315 -10.66 -20.69 -19.77
C THR A 315 -9.50 -19.78 -19.42
N HIS A 316 -8.28 -20.33 -19.45
CA HIS A 316 -7.03 -19.66 -19.09
C HIS A 316 -5.97 -19.88 -20.16
N PRO A 317 -4.92 -19.03 -20.22
CA PRO A 317 -3.75 -19.27 -21.06
C PRO A 317 -3.16 -20.67 -20.83
N GLY A 318 -2.47 -21.19 -21.85
CA GLY A 318 -1.80 -22.48 -21.77
C GLY A 318 -2.73 -23.71 -21.80
N GLY A 319 -3.98 -23.59 -22.29
CA GLY A 319 -4.91 -24.70 -22.45
C GLY A 319 -5.51 -25.22 -21.15
N PHE A 320 -5.59 -24.36 -20.13
CA PHE A 320 -6.25 -24.68 -18.87
C PHE A 320 -7.70 -24.22 -18.86
N GLU A 321 -8.55 -24.99 -18.17
CA GLU A 321 -9.92 -24.63 -17.83
C GLU A 321 -10.19 -24.94 -16.36
N THR A 322 -10.91 -24.06 -15.69
CA THR A 322 -11.36 -24.27 -14.30
C THR A 322 -12.86 -24.25 -14.18
N TYR A 323 -13.37 -25.03 -13.25
CA TYR A 323 -14.78 -25.20 -12.99
C TYR A 323 -15.03 -25.02 -11.50
N TYR A 324 -16.07 -24.25 -11.17
CA TYR A 324 -16.46 -23.90 -9.80
C TYR A 324 -17.95 -24.25 -9.64
N LEU A 325 -18.24 -25.33 -8.94
CA LEU A 325 -19.58 -25.95 -8.89
C LEU A 325 -20.28 -25.69 -7.56
N HIS A 326 -21.57 -25.99 -7.53
CA HIS A 326 -22.46 -25.91 -6.37
C HIS A 326 -22.63 -24.52 -5.76
N LEU A 327 -22.43 -23.45 -6.55
CA LEU A 327 -22.46 -22.08 -6.07
C LEU A 327 -23.86 -21.67 -5.62
N SER A 328 -23.96 -20.81 -4.59
CA SER A 328 -25.20 -20.17 -4.16
C SER A 328 -25.53 -18.92 -4.97
N ALA A 329 -24.49 -18.20 -5.45
CA ALA A 329 -24.62 -16.99 -6.25
C ALA A 329 -23.41 -16.79 -7.14
N PHE A 330 -23.59 -16.04 -8.23
CA PHE A 330 -22.51 -15.58 -9.09
C PHE A 330 -21.97 -14.22 -8.59
N GLY A 331 -20.69 -13.93 -8.88
CA GLY A 331 -20.07 -12.64 -8.61
C GLY A 331 -20.61 -11.54 -9.54
N PRO A 332 -20.42 -10.25 -9.17
CA PRO A 332 -20.84 -9.14 -10.01
C PRO A 332 -20.17 -9.19 -11.40
N GLY A 333 -20.96 -9.03 -12.46
CA GLY A 333 -20.46 -8.99 -13.84
C GLY A 333 -20.01 -10.34 -14.42
N ILE A 334 -20.19 -11.46 -13.71
CA ILE A 334 -19.80 -12.81 -14.17
C ILE A 334 -20.84 -13.33 -15.17
N ARG A 335 -20.47 -13.31 -16.46
CA ARG A 335 -21.27 -13.82 -17.60
C ARG A 335 -20.34 -14.31 -18.71
N ALA A 336 -20.82 -15.14 -19.60
CA ALA A 336 -20.03 -15.62 -20.73
C ALA A 336 -19.37 -14.46 -21.50
N GLY A 337 -18.10 -14.62 -21.86
CA GLY A 337 -17.26 -13.62 -22.51
C GLY A 337 -16.61 -12.59 -21.55
N ALA A 338 -17.00 -12.52 -20.27
CA ALA A 338 -16.37 -11.60 -19.33
C ALA A 338 -14.93 -12.03 -19.01
N HIS A 339 -14.01 -11.06 -18.99
CA HIS A 339 -12.65 -11.26 -18.51
C HIS A 339 -12.61 -11.16 -16.99
N VAL A 340 -11.88 -12.06 -16.35
CA VAL A 340 -11.67 -12.07 -14.90
C VAL A 340 -10.18 -12.06 -14.56
N GLY A 341 -9.83 -11.28 -13.53
CA GLY A 341 -8.50 -11.29 -12.95
C GLY A 341 -8.33 -12.40 -11.92
N GLN A 342 -7.08 -12.86 -11.71
CA GLN A 342 -6.75 -13.73 -10.58
C GLN A 342 -7.15 -13.08 -9.26
N GLY A 343 -7.84 -13.84 -8.37
CA GLY A 343 -8.36 -13.31 -7.10
C GLY A 343 -9.68 -12.55 -7.21
N GLN A 344 -10.21 -12.33 -8.42
CA GLN A 344 -11.52 -11.70 -8.60
C GLN A 344 -12.65 -12.59 -8.09
N LEU A 345 -13.61 -11.99 -7.36
CA LEU A 345 -14.82 -12.68 -6.89
C LEU A 345 -15.65 -13.15 -8.11
N ILE A 346 -15.85 -14.47 -8.21
CA ILE A 346 -16.64 -15.09 -9.30
C ILE A 346 -17.92 -15.75 -8.83
N GLY A 347 -18.03 -16.02 -7.53
CA GLY A 347 -19.23 -16.64 -6.96
C GLY A 347 -19.14 -16.77 -5.44
N ARG A 348 -20.14 -17.45 -4.90
CA ARG A 348 -20.21 -17.79 -3.47
C ARG A 348 -20.50 -19.28 -3.30
N VAL A 349 -19.86 -19.89 -2.32
CA VAL A 349 -20.09 -21.30 -1.96
C VAL A 349 -21.57 -21.54 -1.67
N GLY A 350 -22.07 -22.65 -2.12
CA GLY A 350 -23.46 -23.06 -1.91
C GLY A 350 -23.62 -24.58 -1.70
N MET A 351 -24.80 -25.09 -2.09
CA MET A 351 -25.17 -26.48 -2.04
C MET A 351 -26.18 -26.79 -3.17
N THR A 352 -26.05 -26.12 -4.33
CA THR A 352 -26.96 -26.31 -5.47
C THR A 352 -26.59 -27.56 -6.27
N GLY A 353 -27.55 -28.15 -6.98
CA GLY A 353 -27.35 -29.39 -7.73
C GLY A 353 -27.28 -30.63 -6.83
N SER A 354 -26.41 -31.59 -7.14
CA SER A 354 -26.29 -32.88 -6.42
C SER A 354 -25.26 -32.82 -5.27
N ALA A 355 -25.31 -31.75 -4.46
CA ALA A 355 -24.43 -31.58 -3.29
C ALA A 355 -25.12 -32.13 -2.03
N THR A 356 -24.39 -32.87 -1.18
CA THR A 356 -24.89 -33.44 0.08
C THR A 356 -24.65 -32.53 1.28
N GLY A 357 -23.87 -31.46 1.13
CA GLY A 357 -23.56 -30.48 2.15
C GLY A 357 -22.87 -29.29 1.53
N PRO A 358 -22.70 -28.17 2.28
CA PRO A 358 -22.02 -26.97 1.78
C PRO A 358 -20.56 -27.24 1.44
N HIS A 359 -20.18 -27.04 0.18
CA HIS A 359 -18.80 -27.17 -0.29
C HIS A 359 -18.65 -26.52 -1.67
N LEU A 360 -17.40 -26.32 -2.09
CA LEU A 360 -17.03 -25.99 -3.46
C LEU A 360 -16.37 -27.21 -4.10
N ASP A 361 -16.98 -27.77 -5.17
CA ASP A 361 -16.30 -28.72 -6.06
C ASP A 361 -15.52 -27.90 -7.10
N TYR A 362 -14.19 -27.98 -7.00
CA TYR A 362 -13.25 -27.27 -7.88
C TYR A 362 -12.56 -28.26 -8.81
N ARG A 363 -12.67 -28.02 -10.12
CA ARG A 363 -12.09 -28.92 -11.13
C ARG A 363 -11.16 -28.16 -12.05
N LEU A 364 -10.13 -28.86 -12.53
CA LEU A 364 -9.14 -28.36 -13.46
C LEU A 364 -9.00 -29.29 -14.67
N LYS A 365 -9.02 -28.71 -15.88
CA LYS A 365 -8.63 -29.40 -17.10
C LYS A 365 -7.33 -28.79 -17.65
N LYS A 366 -6.53 -29.64 -18.28
CA LYS A 366 -5.39 -29.28 -19.09
C LYS A 366 -5.53 -29.95 -20.45
N ASN A 367 -5.57 -29.16 -21.54
CA ASN A 367 -5.74 -29.66 -22.92
C ASN A 367 -6.92 -30.65 -23.05
N GLY A 368 -8.08 -30.31 -22.44
CA GLY A 368 -9.31 -31.12 -22.49
C GLY A 368 -9.40 -32.27 -21.51
N ALA A 369 -8.35 -32.69 -20.83
CA ALA A 369 -8.35 -33.76 -19.84
C ALA A 369 -8.43 -33.23 -18.41
N PHE A 370 -9.26 -33.83 -17.54
CA PHE A 370 -9.26 -33.51 -16.10
C PHE A 370 -7.95 -33.96 -15.44
N VAL A 371 -7.37 -33.08 -14.66
CA VAL A 371 -6.12 -33.30 -13.93
C VAL A 371 -6.32 -33.00 -12.45
N ASN A 372 -5.48 -33.57 -11.58
CA ASN A 372 -5.53 -33.28 -10.15
C ASN A 372 -5.15 -31.82 -9.87
N PRO A 373 -6.10 -30.96 -9.43
CA PRO A 373 -5.83 -29.55 -9.18
C PRO A 373 -4.69 -29.33 -8.17
N LEU A 374 -4.64 -30.10 -7.08
CA LEU A 374 -3.61 -29.96 -6.04
C LEU A 374 -2.21 -30.24 -6.60
N ALA A 375 -2.07 -31.26 -7.44
CA ALA A 375 -0.79 -31.59 -8.06
C ALA A 375 -0.34 -30.52 -9.08
N VAL A 376 -1.28 -29.92 -9.81
CA VAL A 376 -0.96 -28.82 -10.73
C VAL A 376 -0.60 -27.58 -9.96
N HIS A 377 -1.36 -27.23 -8.92
CA HIS A 377 -1.10 -26.04 -8.11
C HIS A 377 0.22 -26.15 -7.32
N SER A 378 0.63 -27.32 -6.86
CA SER A 378 1.92 -27.53 -6.18
C SER A 378 3.13 -27.52 -7.10
N ARG A 379 2.97 -27.89 -8.39
CA ARG A 379 4.02 -27.95 -9.40
C ARG A 379 4.04 -26.76 -10.34
N GLN A 380 3.51 -25.65 -9.93
CA GLN A 380 3.32 -24.50 -10.81
C GLN A 380 4.61 -24.06 -11.50
N ALA A 381 4.49 -23.87 -12.82
CA ALA A 381 5.46 -23.05 -13.54
C ALA A 381 5.38 -21.61 -13.00
N PRO A 382 6.50 -20.88 -12.93
CA PRO A 382 6.51 -19.44 -12.74
C PRO A 382 5.53 -18.78 -13.73
N GLY A 383 4.97 -17.62 -13.37
CA GLY A 383 4.18 -16.84 -14.31
C GLY A 383 5.00 -16.46 -15.56
N GLU A 384 4.37 -15.81 -16.51
CA GLU A 384 5.03 -15.41 -17.75
C GLU A 384 6.29 -14.57 -17.45
N PRO A 385 7.46 -14.95 -18.00
CA PRO A 385 8.68 -14.18 -17.82
C PRO A 385 8.59 -12.84 -18.56
N ILE A 386 9.47 -11.92 -18.21
CA ILE A 386 9.67 -10.69 -18.97
C ILE A 386 10.02 -11.05 -20.43
N PRO A 387 9.36 -10.42 -21.43
CA PRO A 387 9.71 -10.64 -22.83
C PRO A 387 11.20 -10.39 -23.10
N SER A 388 11.82 -11.20 -23.94
CA SER A 388 13.26 -11.09 -24.25
C SER A 388 13.66 -9.69 -24.74
N THR A 389 12.75 -8.99 -25.43
CA THR A 389 12.95 -7.61 -25.90
C THR A 389 13.04 -6.58 -24.76
N GLN A 390 12.51 -6.88 -23.58
CA GLN A 390 12.52 -6.00 -22.41
C GLN A 390 13.55 -6.43 -21.34
N LEU A 391 14.16 -7.61 -21.48
CA LEU A 391 15.03 -8.21 -20.47
C LEU A 391 16.27 -7.35 -20.16
N ALA A 392 16.86 -6.72 -21.18
CA ALA A 392 18.00 -5.81 -21.01
C ALA A 392 17.64 -4.56 -20.18
N ALA A 393 16.48 -3.96 -20.46
CA ALA A 393 15.98 -2.82 -19.72
C ALA A 393 15.65 -3.17 -18.27
N PHE A 394 15.00 -4.32 -18.05
CA PHE A 394 14.77 -4.86 -16.71
C PHE A 394 16.08 -5.06 -15.94
N THR A 395 17.08 -5.70 -16.55
CA THR A 395 18.38 -5.97 -15.93
C THR A 395 19.07 -4.67 -15.50
N SER A 396 19.02 -3.63 -16.33
CA SER A 396 19.56 -2.31 -16.00
C SER A 396 18.82 -1.68 -14.81
N ALA A 397 17.48 -1.70 -14.82
CA ALA A 397 16.64 -1.17 -13.73
C ALA A 397 16.89 -1.94 -12.42
N ARG A 398 16.94 -3.28 -12.46
CA ARG A 398 17.27 -4.14 -11.32
C ARG A 398 18.62 -3.78 -10.72
N ASN A 399 19.67 -3.63 -11.53
CA ASN A 399 21.02 -3.30 -11.06
C ASN A 399 21.04 -1.91 -10.39
N THR A 400 20.31 -0.96 -10.94
CA THR A 400 20.14 0.37 -10.33
C THR A 400 19.45 0.27 -8.96
N LEU A 401 18.40 -0.55 -8.84
CA LEU A 401 17.71 -0.78 -7.56
C LEU A 401 18.62 -1.42 -6.52
N LEU A 402 19.40 -2.44 -6.90
CA LEU A 402 20.37 -3.09 -6.01
C LEU A 402 21.45 -2.13 -5.53
N SER A 403 21.97 -1.27 -6.39
CA SER A 403 22.93 -0.24 -6.01
C SER A 403 22.33 0.75 -4.99
N ARG A 404 21.10 1.21 -5.24
CA ARG A 404 20.39 2.10 -4.33
C ARG A 404 20.09 1.44 -2.98
N LEU A 405 19.64 0.18 -2.98
CA LEU A 405 19.39 -0.56 -1.74
C LEU A 405 20.66 -0.65 -0.88
N THR A 406 21.80 -0.97 -1.49
CA THR A 406 23.08 -1.01 -0.78
C THR A 406 23.42 0.33 -0.13
N THR A 407 23.19 1.44 -0.84
CA THR A 407 23.42 2.79 -0.31
C THR A 407 22.48 3.11 0.86
N VAL A 408 21.17 2.87 0.69
CA VAL A 408 20.15 3.16 1.72
C VAL A 408 20.37 2.33 2.99
N LEU A 409 20.74 1.04 2.85
CA LEU A 409 21.06 0.19 3.99
C LEU A 409 22.34 0.61 4.71
N ALA A 410 23.32 1.16 3.97
CA ALA A 410 24.56 1.67 4.57
C ALA A 410 24.35 2.99 5.33
N GLU A 411 23.41 3.82 4.90
CA GLU A 411 23.05 5.08 5.59
C GLU A 411 22.29 4.83 6.90
N GLY A 412 21.71 3.64 7.08
CA GLY A 412 20.88 3.27 8.23
C GLY A 412 19.51 3.99 8.25
N PRO A 413 18.64 3.65 9.22
CA PRO A 413 17.35 4.33 9.36
C PRO A 413 17.56 5.80 9.71
N ARG A 414 16.99 6.70 8.89
CA ARG A 414 17.01 8.14 9.19
C ARG A 414 16.24 8.39 10.49
N PRO A 415 16.79 9.20 11.43
CA PRO A 415 16.08 9.52 12.67
C PRO A 415 14.74 10.17 12.34
N LYS A 416 13.69 9.75 13.07
CA LYS A 416 12.36 10.38 12.94
C LYS A 416 12.50 11.90 13.13
N PRO A 417 11.80 12.72 12.33
CA PRO A 417 11.93 14.19 12.41
C PRO A 417 11.71 14.77 13.81
N ASP A 418 10.89 14.10 14.63
CA ASP A 418 10.58 14.53 16.00
C ASP A 418 11.76 14.39 16.99
N ALA A 419 12.74 13.53 16.71
CA ALA A 419 13.91 13.38 17.55
C ALA A 419 14.90 14.55 17.42
N VAL A 420 14.90 15.25 16.28
CA VAL A 420 15.76 16.41 16.04
C VAL A 420 15.22 17.66 16.73
N ALA A 421 13.90 17.80 16.84
CA ALA A 421 13.25 18.92 17.52
C ALA A 421 13.35 18.83 19.06
N ALA A 422 13.50 17.63 19.63
CA ALA A 422 13.66 17.41 21.07
C ALA A 422 15.10 17.61 21.56
N ALA A 423 16.09 17.49 20.69
CA ALA A 423 17.51 17.69 21.03
C ALA A 423 17.99 19.17 20.89
N ALA A 424 17.12 20.03 20.36
CA ALA A 424 17.40 21.47 20.14
C ALA A 424 16.62 22.39 21.10
N ARG A 425 16.02 21.85 22.19
CA ARG A 425 15.35 22.61 23.26
C ARG A 425 16.07 22.49 24.58
#